data_e34a8eb8de184e5867831e6db04bdf1f
#
_entry.id   e34a8eb8de184e5867831e6db04bdf1f
#
_cell.length_a   1.000
_cell.length_b   1.000
_cell.length_c   1.000
_cell.angle_alpha   90.00
_cell.angle_beta   90.00
_cell.angle_gamma   90.00
#
_symmetry.space_group_name_H-M   'P 1'
#
loop_
_entity.id
_entity.type
_entity.pdbx_description
1 polymer ?
#
loop_
_entity_poly.entity_id
_entity_poly.type
_entity_poly.pdbx_seq_one_letter_code
_entity_poly.pdbx_strand_id
1 'polypeptide(L)'
;MLSLRIAARFLRSSPGQSALIMAGIAVGIATQVFVGSLIVSLQAGLVDQTIGSAPQVSITAAEEGTPVAYTDEIRELVETDSRIEPGAVVPVRESSALYTADDVSAPLLLKGGEIAGLDAIYGLSGRATAGTVRLGDGDIVLGVDFAEKYSLSPGDEVSLTLPGNDTESLTLVAIVDLGAAAANERQAFVGGELLRSLSGWTADEFSAIETQLQDPFSSADVAKEWQASVPGVTVTEWQAANADLLTALQSQSASSYMIQAFVLVAVALGIASTLAISAVQKTRQIGILKAMGLSDRRAGRIFLWQALLMGSGGTLGGIGLGFTLIWAFSFVPLDFAITPEPGFVALSAAVGIGVALASSIIPTRSTSRLDPIEVIQGG
;
A
#
# COMPACT_ATOMS: atom_id res chain seq x y z
N MET A 1 40.06 -19.95 -0.27
CA MET A 1 39.83 -20.29 1.15
C MET A 1 40.75 -19.52 2.13
N LEU A 2 42.05 -19.28 1.81
CA LEU A 2 42.97 -18.57 2.73
C LEU A 2 42.50 -17.12 3.10
N SER A 3 42.14 -16.30 2.11
CA SER A 3 41.70 -14.90 2.34
C SER A 3 40.48 -14.81 3.23
N LEU A 4 39.51 -15.75 3.13
CA LEU A 4 38.34 -15.80 3.98
C LEU A 4 38.71 -16.12 5.44
N ARG A 5 39.63 -17.09 5.66
CA ARG A 5 40.06 -17.42 7.03
C ARG A 5 40.80 -16.24 7.69
N ILE A 6 41.63 -15.53 6.91
CA ILE A 6 42.32 -14.32 7.41
C ILE A 6 41.32 -13.22 7.72
N ALA A 7 40.34 -12.97 6.83
CA ALA A 7 39.28 -11.99 7.07
C ALA A 7 38.49 -12.29 8.34
N ALA A 8 38.04 -13.53 8.54
CA ALA A 8 37.37 -13.97 9.76
C ALA A 8 38.21 -13.79 11.02
N ARG A 9 39.52 -14.05 10.95
CA ARG A 9 40.46 -13.85 12.06
C ARG A 9 40.60 -12.35 12.38
N PHE A 10 40.65 -11.49 11.37
CA PHE A 10 40.72 -10.02 11.57
C PHE A 10 39.46 -9.50 12.25
N LEU A 11 38.26 -9.98 11.88
CA LEU A 11 37.02 -9.61 12.56
C LEU A 11 37.04 -10.01 14.04
N ARG A 12 37.53 -11.23 14.35
CA ARG A 12 37.63 -11.73 15.73
C ARG A 12 38.73 -11.01 16.55
N SER A 13 39.73 -10.41 15.90
CA SER A 13 40.78 -9.68 16.63
C SER A 13 40.36 -8.30 17.11
N SER A 14 39.26 -7.74 16.59
CA SER A 14 38.69 -6.45 16.97
C SER A 14 37.17 -6.59 17.11
N PRO A 15 36.66 -7.35 18.09
CA PRO A 15 35.25 -7.74 18.16
C PRO A 15 34.31 -6.53 18.38
N GLY A 16 34.69 -5.58 19.21
CA GLY A 16 33.88 -4.39 19.49
C GLY A 16 33.69 -3.51 18.25
N GLN A 17 34.75 -3.31 17.45
CA GLN A 17 34.66 -2.54 16.22
C GLN A 17 33.81 -3.24 15.18
N SER A 18 33.98 -4.58 15.02
CA SER A 18 33.17 -5.37 14.10
C SER A 18 31.70 -5.38 14.49
N ALA A 19 31.40 -5.50 15.79
CA ALA A 19 30.04 -5.48 16.31
C ALA A 19 29.37 -4.11 16.09
N LEU A 20 30.09 -3.02 16.31
CA LEU A 20 29.55 -1.67 16.09
C LEU A 20 29.17 -1.43 14.64
N ILE A 21 30.00 -1.90 13.70
CA ILE A 21 29.71 -1.77 12.26
C ILE A 21 28.51 -2.64 11.88
N MET A 22 28.49 -3.91 12.32
CA MET A 22 27.35 -4.79 12.05
C MET A 22 26.06 -4.23 12.65
N ALA A 23 26.12 -3.61 13.85
CA ALA A 23 24.98 -2.92 14.45
C ALA A 23 24.53 -1.71 13.61
N GLY A 24 25.47 -0.89 13.11
CA GLY A 24 25.14 0.22 12.21
C GLY A 24 24.46 -0.24 10.92
N ILE A 25 24.98 -1.30 10.30
CA ILE A 25 24.34 -1.91 9.12
C ILE A 25 22.95 -2.45 9.50
N ALA A 26 22.85 -3.15 10.63
CA ALA A 26 21.60 -3.73 11.09
C ALA A 26 20.53 -2.66 11.33
N VAL A 27 20.86 -1.54 11.97
CA VAL A 27 19.93 -0.42 12.16
C VAL A 27 19.49 0.17 10.83
N GLY A 28 20.43 0.40 9.89
CA GLY A 28 20.09 0.91 8.56
C GLY A 28 19.15 0.00 7.78
N ILE A 29 19.42 -1.30 7.76
CA ILE A 29 18.56 -2.29 7.08
C ILE A 29 17.23 -2.48 7.81
N ALA A 30 17.22 -2.48 9.15
CA ALA A 30 16.00 -2.56 9.94
C ALA A 30 15.07 -1.37 9.65
N THR A 31 15.62 -0.16 9.61
CA THR A 31 14.87 1.05 9.24
C THR A 31 14.29 0.93 7.83
N GLN A 32 15.09 0.44 6.87
CA GLN A 32 14.62 0.27 5.49
C GLN A 32 13.50 -0.76 5.40
N VAL A 33 13.63 -1.92 6.04
CA VAL A 33 12.60 -2.97 6.05
C VAL A 33 11.34 -2.48 6.76
N PHE A 34 11.46 -1.89 7.93
CA PHE A 34 10.31 -1.43 8.72
C PHE A 34 9.58 -0.27 8.04
N VAL A 35 10.29 0.82 7.70
CA VAL A 35 9.66 2.01 7.09
C VAL A 35 9.13 1.69 5.70
N GLY A 36 9.86 0.90 4.91
CA GLY A 36 9.39 0.47 3.60
C GLY A 36 8.13 -0.38 3.68
N SER A 37 8.09 -1.38 4.57
CA SER A 37 6.88 -2.19 4.78
C SER A 37 5.71 -1.37 5.32
N LEU A 38 5.95 -0.43 6.23
CA LEU A 38 4.93 0.48 6.76
C LEU A 38 4.28 1.31 5.65
N ILE A 39 5.09 1.90 4.76
CA ILE A 39 4.58 2.72 3.66
C ILE A 39 3.77 1.90 2.67
N VAL A 40 4.30 0.74 2.25
CA VAL A 40 3.60 -0.15 1.31
C VAL A 40 2.28 -0.63 1.92
N SER A 41 2.28 -1.03 3.19
CA SER A 41 1.06 -1.47 3.89
C SER A 41 0.06 -0.34 4.08
N LEU A 42 0.52 0.87 4.40
CA LEU A 42 -0.35 2.06 4.50
C LEU A 42 -0.99 2.37 3.15
N GLN A 43 -0.21 2.36 2.06
CA GLN A 43 -0.72 2.60 0.72
C GLN A 43 -1.72 1.52 0.30
N ALA A 44 -1.40 0.25 0.54
CA ALA A 44 -2.30 -0.86 0.26
C ALA A 44 -3.60 -0.75 1.06
N GLY A 45 -3.52 -0.44 2.36
CA GLY A 45 -4.69 -0.25 3.22
C GLY A 45 -5.57 0.91 2.76
N LEU A 46 -4.99 2.05 2.40
CA LEU A 46 -5.76 3.20 1.89
C LEU A 46 -6.40 2.91 0.52
N VAL A 47 -5.69 2.21 -0.35
CA VAL A 47 -6.22 1.77 -1.64
C VAL A 47 -7.36 0.77 -1.43
N ASP A 48 -7.20 -0.19 -0.54
CA ASP A 48 -8.23 -1.21 -0.23
C ASP A 48 -9.49 -0.58 0.39
N GLN A 49 -9.32 0.36 1.33
CA GLN A 49 -10.43 1.12 1.90
C GLN A 49 -11.17 1.97 0.85
N THR A 50 -10.44 2.57 -0.08
CA THR A 50 -11.02 3.44 -1.12
C THR A 50 -11.67 2.61 -2.22
N ILE A 51 -11.01 1.58 -2.71
CA ILE A 51 -11.47 0.72 -3.81
C ILE A 51 -12.63 -0.17 -3.37
N GLY A 52 -12.59 -0.70 -2.14
CA GLY A 52 -13.63 -1.58 -1.61
C GLY A 52 -14.94 -0.88 -1.22
N SER A 53 -14.98 0.46 -1.19
CA SER A 53 -16.15 1.26 -0.80
C SER A 53 -16.73 2.11 -1.92
N ALA A 54 -16.10 2.10 -3.11
CA ALA A 54 -16.51 2.91 -4.25
C ALA A 54 -16.22 2.18 -5.57
N PRO A 55 -17.00 2.45 -6.64
CA PRO A 55 -16.71 1.93 -7.96
C PRO A 55 -15.39 2.48 -8.50
N GLN A 56 -14.68 1.68 -9.29
CA GLN A 56 -13.41 2.09 -9.86
C GLN A 56 -13.57 2.95 -11.11
N VAL A 57 -14.59 2.68 -11.92
CA VAL A 57 -14.99 3.53 -13.04
C VAL A 57 -16.49 3.70 -13.02
N SER A 58 -16.96 4.92 -13.20
CA SER A 58 -18.37 5.28 -13.26
C SER A 58 -18.68 6.08 -14.52
N ILE A 59 -19.75 5.74 -15.20
CA ILE A 59 -20.30 6.49 -16.33
C ILE A 59 -21.52 7.24 -15.84
N THR A 60 -21.52 8.55 -15.97
CA THR A 60 -22.63 9.47 -15.60
C THR A 60 -23.02 10.31 -16.81
N ALA A 61 -24.14 10.98 -16.73
CA ALA A 61 -24.47 11.97 -17.76
C ALA A 61 -23.49 13.14 -17.74
N ALA A 62 -23.27 13.79 -18.91
CA ALA A 62 -22.38 14.94 -19.00
C ALA A 62 -22.93 16.19 -18.27
N GLU A 63 -24.25 16.30 -18.14
CA GLU A 63 -24.92 17.35 -17.41
C GLU A 63 -25.28 16.85 -16.00
N GLU A 64 -24.79 17.52 -14.98
CA GLU A 64 -24.98 17.15 -13.58
C GLU A 64 -26.47 17.15 -13.21
N GLY A 65 -26.91 16.13 -12.51
CA GLY A 65 -28.31 15.98 -12.08
C GLY A 65 -29.25 15.41 -13.16
N THR A 66 -28.76 15.11 -14.36
CA THR A 66 -29.54 14.40 -15.38
C THR A 66 -29.23 12.90 -15.36
N PRO A 67 -30.20 12.04 -15.74
CA PRO A 67 -29.92 10.60 -15.83
C PRO A 67 -29.04 10.25 -17.03
N VAL A 68 -28.27 9.19 -16.88
CA VAL A 68 -27.60 8.51 -17.99
C VAL A 68 -28.48 7.34 -18.46
N ALA A 69 -28.69 7.25 -19.78
CA ALA A 69 -29.40 6.11 -20.34
C ALA A 69 -28.46 4.91 -20.51
N TYR A 70 -28.83 3.74 -20.00
CA TYR A 70 -28.08 2.50 -20.18
C TYR A 70 -28.40 1.90 -21.55
N THR A 71 -27.86 2.56 -22.59
CA THR A 71 -28.05 2.20 -24.00
C THR A 71 -27.34 0.88 -24.36
N ASP A 72 -27.73 0.25 -25.47
CA ASP A 72 -27.05 -0.94 -25.97
C ASP A 72 -25.56 -0.70 -26.25
N GLU A 73 -25.20 0.52 -26.68
CA GLU A 73 -23.81 0.93 -26.89
C GLU A 73 -22.98 0.93 -25.61
N ILE A 74 -23.52 1.51 -24.51
CA ILE A 74 -22.85 1.51 -23.20
C ILE A 74 -22.80 0.09 -22.65
N ARG A 75 -23.89 -0.67 -22.80
CA ARG A 75 -23.96 -2.05 -22.35
C ARG A 75 -22.89 -2.91 -23.03
N GLU A 76 -22.80 -2.85 -24.35
CA GLU A 76 -21.78 -3.58 -25.10
C GLU A 76 -20.37 -3.17 -24.67
N LEU A 77 -20.14 -1.86 -24.49
CA LEU A 77 -18.85 -1.32 -24.04
C LEU A 77 -18.42 -1.92 -22.70
N VAL A 78 -19.29 -1.90 -21.69
CA VAL A 78 -18.94 -2.35 -20.33
C VAL A 78 -18.99 -3.87 -20.16
N GLU A 79 -19.91 -4.59 -20.82
CA GLU A 79 -20.04 -6.04 -20.68
C GLU A 79 -19.00 -6.82 -21.49
N THR A 80 -18.43 -6.24 -22.56
CA THR A 80 -17.41 -6.91 -23.39
C THR A 80 -15.98 -6.58 -22.98
N ASP A 81 -15.76 -5.58 -22.13
CA ASP A 81 -14.41 -5.21 -21.67
C ASP A 81 -13.87 -6.27 -20.70
N SER A 82 -12.87 -7.01 -21.14
CA SER A 82 -12.26 -8.10 -20.37
C SER A 82 -11.50 -7.63 -19.11
N ARG A 83 -11.30 -6.31 -18.94
CA ARG A 83 -10.67 -5.72 -17.75
C ARG A 83 -11.64 -5.62 -16.58
N ILE A 84 -12.95 -5.71 -16.83
CA ILE A 84 -13.97 -5.68 -15.78
C ILE A 84 -13.99 -7.01 -15.03
N GLU A 85 -14.18 -6.93 -13.72
CA GLU A 85 -14.41 -8.11 -12.89
C GLU A 85 -15.77 -8.75 -13.25
N PRO A 86 -15.85 -10.06 -13.42
CA PRO A 86 -17.08 -10.72 -13.83
C PRO A 86 -18.27 -10.42 -12.91
N GLY A 87 -19.34 -9.89 -13.47
CA GLY A 87 -20.55 -9.51 -12.72
C GLY A 87 -20.49 -8.17 -12.01
N ALA A 88 -19.37 -7.45 -12.09
CA ALA A 88 -19.18 -6.15 -11.42
C ALA A 88 -19.51 -4.96 -12.35
N VAL A 89 -20.67 -5.01 -12.96
CA VAL A 89 -21.31 -3.88 -13.66
C VAL A 89 -22.69 -3.71 -13.07
N VAL A 90 -22.99 -2.51 -12.56
CA VAL A 90 -24.30 -2.21 -12.01
C VAL A 90 -24.76 -0.81 -12.38
N PRO A 91 -25.89 -0.68 -13.10
CA PRO A 91 -26.60 0.58 -13.22
C PRO A 91 -27.26 0.92 -11.89
N VAL A 92 -26.90 2.07 -11.33
CA VAL A 92 -27.40 2.52 -10.02
C VAL A 92 -28.23 3.78 -10.11
N ARG A 93 -29.23 3.88 -9.25
CA ARG A 93 -29.96 5.11 -8.96
C ARG A 93 -29.54 5.61 -7.60
N GLU A 94 -29.31 6.90 -7.50
CA GLU A 94 -28.95 7.56 -6.27
C GLU A 94 -29.97 8.63 -5.92
N SER A 95 -30.25 8.76 -4.62
CA SER A 95 -31.09 9.83 -4.09
C SER A 95 -30.59 10.24 -2.72
N SER A 96 -30.60 11.54 -2.45
CA SER A 96 -30.41 12.02 -1.09
C SER A 96 -31.65 11.78 -0.26
N ALA A 97 -31.45 11.38 0.99
CA ALA A 97 -32.54 11.25 1.98
C ALA A 97 -32.08 11.83 3.33
N LEU A 98 -33.05 12.15 4.16
CA LEU A 98 -32.81 12.52 5.55
C LEU A 98 -33.38 11.43 6.45
N TYR A 99 -32.55 10.76 7.20
CA TYR A 99 -32.98 9.94 8.33
C TYR A 99 -33.60 10.86 9.38
N THR A 100 -34.77 10.53 9.88
CA THR A 100 -35.48 11.32 10.87
C THR A 100 -35.92 10.40 12.01
N ALA A 101 -35.46 10.68 13.22
CA ALA A 101 -35.89 10.00 14.44
C ALA A 101 -35.92 11.04 15.56
N ASP A 102 -37.07 11.17 16.21
CA ASP A 102 -37.34 12.18 17.25
C ASP A 102 -36.93 13.61 16.81
N ASP A 103 -35.91 14.18 17.47
CA ASP A 103 -35.39 15.52 17.16
C ASP A 103 -34.08 15.46 16.33
N VAL A 104 -33.72 14.29 15.76
CA VAL A 104 -32.49 14.10 15.03
C VAL A 104 -32.76 13.93 13.53
N SER A 105 -32.02 14.68 12.71
CA SER A 105 -32.02 14.51 11.27
C SER A 105 -30.58 14.29 10.78
N ALA A 106 -30.35 13.28 9.93
CA ALA A 106 -29.05 12.96 9.38
C ALA A 106 -29.13 12.67 7.87
N PRO A 107 -28.23 13.25 7.07
CA PRO A 107 -28.23 13.01 5.63
C PRO A 107 -27.72 11.60 5.31
N LEU A 108 -28.42 10.92 4.42
CA LEU A 108 -28.04 9.65 3.80
C LEU A 108 -28.05 9.80 2.28
N LEU A 109 -27.12 9.12 1.63
CA LEU A 109 -27.13 8.86 0.20
C LEU A 109 -27.65 7.46 -0.03
N LEU A 110 -28.85 7.36 -0.57
CA LEU A 110 -29.45 6.07 -0.95
C LEU A 110 -28.91 5.65 -2.30
N LYS A 111 -28.46 4.42 -2.39
CA LYS A 111 -27.99 3.79 -3.61
C LYS A 111 -28.82 2.54 -3.89
N GLY A 112 -29.49 2.51 -5.03
CA GLY A 112 -30.36 1.41 -5.45
C GLY A 112 -29.90 0.82 -6.77
N GLY A 113 -29.84 -0.50 -6.83
CA GLY A 113 -29.46 -1.27 -8.01
C GLY A 113 -29.78 -2.73 -7.84
N GLU A 114 -29.33 -3.55 -8.78
CA GLU A 114 -29.44 -5.00 -8.65
C GLU A 114 -28.47 -5.50 -7.57
N ILE A 115 -28.97 -6.30 -6.64
CA ILE A 115 -28.17 -6.75 -5.48
C ILE A 115 -26.90 -7.50 -5.89
N ALA A 116 -26.94 -8.31 -6.94
CA ALA A 116 -25.78 -9.06 -7.41
C ALA A 116 -24.64 -8.14 -7.88
N GLY A 117 -24.96 -7.07 -8.62
CA GLY A 117 -24.01 -6.08 -9.07
C GLY A 117 -23.49 -5.21 -7.93
N LEU A 118 -24.37 -4.76 -7.03
CA LEU A 118 -23.97 -4.01 -5.83
C LEU A 118 -23.04 -4.85 -4.93
N ASP A 119 -23.35 -6.12 -4.75
CA ASP A 119 -22.52 -7.04 -3.96
C ASP A 119 -21.15 -7.29 -4.62
N ALA A 120 -21.10 -7.40 -5.94
CA ALA A 120 -19.85 -7.56 -6.68
C ALA A 120 -18.92 -6.32 -6.55
N ILE A 121 -19.51 -5.10 -6.50
CA ILE A 121 -18.72 -3.85 -6.40
C ILE A 121 -18.38 -3.52 -4.95
N TYR A 122 -19.35 -3.61 -4.04
CA TYR A 122 -19.21 -3.15 -2.65
C TYR A 122 -18.92 -4.27 -1.65
N GLY A 123 -19.03 -5.54 -2.07
CA GLY A 123 -18.78 -6.71 -1.22
C GLY A 123 -19.75 -6.82 -0.04
N LEU A 124 -20.99 -6.35 -0.20
CA LEU A 124 -21.94 -6.15 0.90
C LEU A 124 -22.16 -7.41 1.74
N SER A 125 -22.33 -8.57 1.08
CA SER A 125 -22.55 -9.85 1.77
C SER A 125 -21.34 -10.30 2.61
N GLY A 126 -20.13 -10.07 2.10
CA GLY A 126 -18.88 -10.40 2.80
C GLY A 126 -18.53 -9.44 3.92
N ARG A 127 -19.09 -8.23 3.89
CA ARG A 127 -18.85 -7.13 4.83
C ARG A 127 -19.98 -6.95 5.86
N ALA A 128 -20.99 -7.82 5.85
CA ALA A 128 -22.08 -7.77 6.81
C ALA A 128 -21.58 -8.05 8.23
N THR A 129 -21.76 -7.09 9.12
CA THR A 129 -21.43 -7.21 10.55
C THR A 129 -22.62 -7.71 11.36
N ALA A 130 -23.86 -7.44 10.89
CA ALA A 130 -25.09 -7.93 11.50
C ALA A 130 -26.19 -8.07 10.42
N GLY A 131 -27.11 -8.99 10.62
CA GLY A 131 -28.24 -9.28 9.71
C GLY A 131 -27.86 -10.10 8.49
N THR A 132 -28.67 -10.00 7.43
CA THR A 132 -28.43 -10.67 6.16
C THR A 132 -28.74 -9.70 5.02
N VAL A 133 -27.77 -9.51 4.12
CA VAL A 133 -27.90 -8.59 3.01
C VAL A 133 -28.94 -9.10 2.01
N ARG A 134 -29.96 -8.31 1.82
CA ARG A 134 -31.01 -8.45 0.80
C ARG A 134 -31.57 -7.06 0.49
N LEU A 135 -32.06 -6.84 -0.69
CA LEU A 135 -32.62 -5.56 -1.13
C LEU A 135 -33.96 -5.79 -1.83
N GLY A 136 -34.95 -6.15 -1.03
CA GLY A 136 -36.35 -6.20 -1.47
C GLY A 136 -37.04 -4.84 -1.35
N ASP A 137 -38.33 -4.81 -1.72
CA ASP A 137 -39.16 -3.63 -1.51
C ASP A 137 -39.30 -3.37 -0.01
N GLY A 138 -38.89 -2.19 0.42
CA GLY A 138 -38.92 -1.79 1.84
C GLY A 138 -37.72 -2.26 2.67
N ASP A 139 -36.68 -2.88 2.09
CA ASP A 139 -35.45 -3.24 2.77
C ASP A 139 -34.41 -2.10 2.67
N ILE A 140 -33.62 -1.88 3.75
CA ILE A 140 -32.47 -1.01 3.75
C ILE A 140 -31.27 -1.68 4.40
N VAL A 141 -30.07 -1.42 3.84
CA VAL A 141 -28.79 -1.80 4.42
C VAL A 141 -28.03 -0.53 4.76
N LEU A 142 -27.52 -0.43 5.98
CA LEU A 142 -26.82 0.73 6.51
C LEU A 142 -25.35 0.41 6.80
N GLY A 143 -24.49 1.43 6.75
CA GLY A 143 -23.12 1.34 7.24
C GLY A 143 -23.04 1.25 8.76
N VAL A 144 -21.99 0.61 9.26
CA VAL A 144 -21.79 0.31 10.70
C VAL A 144 -21.74 1.59 11.53
N ASP A 145 -21.03 2.64 11.10
CA ASP A 145 -20.89 3.87 11.89
C ASP A 145 -22.22 4.63 12.01
N PHE A 146 -23.06 4.59 10.97
CA PHE A 146 -24.41 5.15 11.03
C PHE A 146 -25.28 4.37 12.00
N ALA A 147 -25.29 3.04 11.89
CA ALA A 147 -26.09 2.19 12.75
C ALA A 147 -25.69 2.32 14.23
N GLU A 148 -24.40 2.35 14.54
CA GLU A 148 -23.89 2.56 15.91
C GLU A 148 -24.27 3.93 16.47
N LYS A 149 -24.10 4.99 15.67
CA LYS A 149 -24.40 6.37 16.06
C LYS A 149 -25.85 6.57 16.47
N TYR A 150 -26.78 5.89 15.80
CA TYR A 150 -28.22 5.98 16.04
C TYR A 150 -28.80 4.77 16.75
N SER A 151 -27.93 3.85 17.24
CA SER A 151 -28.30 2.63 17.98
C SER A 151 -29.32 1.75 17.26
N LEU A 152 -29.15 1.62 15.93
CA LEU A 152 -30.03 0.82 15.07
C LEU A 152 -29.54 -0.64 14.98
N SER A 153 -30.49 -1.55 14.92
CA SER A 153 -30.25 -3.00 14.81
C SER A 153 -31.09 -3.61 13.69
N PRO A 154 -30.65 -4.72 13.09
CA PRO A 154 -31.46 -5.42 12.08
C PRO A 154 -32.85 -5.76 12.63
N GLY A 155 -33.89 -5.39 11.86
CA GLY A 155 -35.28 -5.49 12.23
C GLY A 155 -35.94 -4.16 12.62
N ASP A 156 -35.15 -3.11 12.87
CA ASP A 156 -35.69 -1.79 13.18
C ASP A 156 -36.24 -1.10 11.94
N GLU A 157 -37.26 -0.21 12.16
CA GLU A 157 -37.76 0.64 11.11
C GLU A 157 -36.92 1.93 11.00
N VAL A 158 -36.51 2.25 9.78
CA VAL A 158 -35.74 3.44 9.43
C VAL A 158 -36.62 4.38 8.64
N SER A 159 -37.02 5.52 9.28
CA SER A 159 -37.83 6.54 8.64
C SER A 159 -36.95 7.51 7.87
N LEU A 160 -37.20 7.65 6.57
CA LEU A 160 -36.45 8.49 5.65
C LEU A 160 -37.35 9.54 5.04
N THR A 161 -36.95 10.79 5.11
CA THR A 161 -37.58 11.89 4.35
C THR A 161 -36.84 12.01 3.01
N LEU A 162 -37.56 11.84 1.93
CA LEU A 162 -37.08 11.85 0.55
C LEU A 162 -37.24 13.24 -0.09
N PRO A 163 -36.57 13.48 -1.26
CA PRO A 163 -36.83 14.69 -2.03
C PRO A 163 -38.33 14.81 -2.39
N GLY A 164 -38.94 15.98 -2.14
CA GLY A 164 -40.39 16.18 -2.26
C GLY A 164 -41.13 16.15 -0.92
N ASN A 165 -40.43 15.82 0.15
CA ASN A 165 -40.97 15.77 1.53
C ASN A 165 -41.83 14.53 1.81
N ASP A 166 -41.75 13.52 0.97
CA ASP A 166 -42.36 12.22 1.20
C ASP A 166 -41.58 11.44 2.26
N THR A 167 -42.28 10.77 3.17
CA THR A 167 -41.65 9.95 4.21
C THR A 167 -41.88 8.47 3.91
N GLU A 168 -40.79 7.71 3.82
CA GLU A 168 -40.80 6.27 3.64
C GLU A 168 -40.24 5.59 4.89
N SER A 169 -40.84 4.45 5.26
CA SER A 169 -40.34 3.61 6.36
C SER A 169 -39.82 2.30 5.82
N LEU A 170 -38.53 2.08 6.02
CA LEU A 170 -37.82 0.90 5.51
C LEU A 170 -37.35 0.02 6.67
N THR A 171 -37.29 -1.27 6.48
CA THR A 171 -36.77 -2.21 7.47
C THR A 171 -35.26 -2.37 7.33
N LEU A 172 -34.49 -2.12 8.37
CA LEU A 172 -33.08 -2.40 8.41
C LEU A 172 -32.83 -3.91 8.39
N VAL A 173 -32.26 -4.45 7.31
CA VAL A 173 -32.05 -5.89 7.14
C VAL A 173 -30.63 -6.34 7.41
N ALA A 174 -29.65 -5.46 7.19
CA ALA A 174 -28.26 -5.72 7.47
C ALA A 174 -27.47 -4.45 7.76
N ILE A 175 -26.40 -4.61 8.52
CA ILE A 175 -25.40 -3.57 8.79
C ILE A 175 -24.10 -4.05 8.17
N VAL A 176 -23.42 -3.19 7.39
CA VAL A 176 -22.20 -3.51 6.65
C VAL A 176 -21.06 -2.57 7.05
N ASP A 177 -19.84 -3.10 7.04
CA ASP A 177 -18.64 -2.28 7.17
C ASP A 177 -18.00 -2.07 5.79
N LEU A 178 -18.22 -0.88 5.23
CA LEU A 178 -17.67 -0.50 3.91
C LEU A 178 -16.17 -0.19 3.95
N GLY A 179 -15.53 -0.20 5.13
CA GLY A 179 -14.10 0.05 5.29
C GLY A 179 -13.72 1.52 5.32
N ALA A 180 -14.60 2.43 4.93
CA ALA A 180 -14.37 3.88 4.96
C ALA A 180 -15.42 4.56 5.85
N ALA A 181 -14.99 5.29 6.89
CA ALA A 181 -15.89 5.94 7.84
C ALA A 181 -16.91 6.87 7.16
N ALA A 182 -16.50 7.63 6.15
CA ALA A 182 -17.41 8.50 5.41
C ALA A 182 -18.50 7.73 4.64
N ALA A 183 -18.19 6.54 4.12
CA ALA A 183 -19.17 5.67 3.48
C ALA A 183 -20.08 5.03 4.53
N ASN A 184 -19.53 4.52 5.63
CA ASN A 184 -20.28 3.95 6.73
C ASN A 184 -21.23 4.94 7.40
N GLU A 185 -20.89 6.24 7.44
CA GLU A 185 -21.74 7.27 8.03
C GLU A 185 -22.84 7.80 7.12
N ARG A 186 -22.71 7.67 5.79
CA ARG A 186 -23.56 8.40 4.85
C ARG A 186 -24.20 7.56 3.77
N GLN A 187 -23.73 6.34 3.52
CA GLN A 187 -24.20 5.51 2.43
C GLN A 187 -25.18 4.45 2.92
N ALA A 188 -26.29 4.29 2.19
CA ALA A 188 -27.28 3.27 2.44
C ALA A 188 -27.68 2.60 1.12
N PHE A 189 -27.96 1.30 1.17
CA PHE A 189 -28.39 0.54 0.00
C PHE A 189 -29.84 0.14 0.13
N VAL A 190 -30.58 0.30 -0.95
CA VAL A 190 -32.02 0.03 -1.03
C VAL A 190 -32.37 -0.70 -2.33
N GLY A 191 -33.57 -1.24 -2.43
CA GLY A 191 -34.06 -1.82 -3.67
C GLY A 191 -34.14 -0.76 -4.79
N GLY A 192 -33.71 -1.13 -6.00
CA GLY A 192 -33.67 -0.21 -7.16
C GLY A 192 -35.05 0.32 -7.58
N GLU A 193 -36.11 -0.43 -7.32
CA GLU A 193 -37.50 -0.04 -7.62
C GLU A 193 -37.98 1.15 -6.77
N LEU A 194 -37.59 1.22 -5.50
CA LEU A 194 -37.88 2.36 -4.64
C LEU A 194 -37.38 3.67 -5.28
N LEU A 195 -36.10 3.71 -5.65
CA LEU A 195 -35.50 4.90 -6.24
C LEU A 195 -36.00 5.20 -7.65
N ARG A 196 -36.42 4.17 -8.41
CA ARG A 196 -37.09 4.36 -9.70
C ARG A 196 -38.42 5.08 -9.55
N SER A 197 -39.23 4.69 -8.57
CA SER A 197 -40.55 5.33 -8.32
C SER A 197 -40.39 6.79 -7.90
N LEU A 198 -39.33 7.14 -7.19
CA LEU A 198 -39.06 8.47 -6.68
C LEU A 198 -38.48 9.43 -7.74
N SER A 199 -37.64 8.92 -8.61
CA SER A 199 -36.94 9.75 -9.62
C SER A 199 -37.87 10.16 -10.77
N GLY A 200 -38.94 9.42 -11.04
CA GLY A 200 -39.76 9.60 -12.22
C GLY A 200 -39.05 9.25 -13.54
N TRP A 201 -37.88 8.62 -13.47
CA TRP A 201 -37.09 8.22 -14.63
C TRP A 201 -37.63 6.94 -15.27
N THR A 202 -37.29 6.74 -16.51
CA THR A 202 -37.63 5.51 -17.22
C THR A 202 -36.82 4.31 -16.69
N ALA A 203 -37.18 3.11 -17.13
CA ALA A 203 -36.52 1.89 -16.67
C ALA A 203 -35.02 1.87 -17.00
N ASP A 204 -34.63 2.44 -18.12
CA ASP A 204 -33.25 2.46 -18.64
C ASP A 204 -32.46 3.72 -18.24
N GLU A 205 -33.00 4.59 -17.38
CA GLU A 205 -32.34 5.79 -16.88
C GLU A 205 -31.82 5.58 -15.48
N PHE A 206 -30.54 5.94 -15.26
CA PHE A 206 -29.82 5.73 -14.01
C PHE A 206 -29.00 6.97 -13.63
N SER A 207 -28.59 7.06 -12.38
CA SER A 207 -27.66 8.10 -11.92
C SER A 207 -26.26 7.85 -12.44
N ALA A 208 -25.85 6.59 -12.43
CA ALA A 208 -24.54 6.15 -12.91
C ALA A 208 -24.56 4.67 -13.33
N ILE A 209 -23.64 4.29 -14.20
CA ILE A 209 -23.28 2.88 -14.43
C ILE A 209 -21.91 2.70 -13.76
N GLU A 210 -21.88 1.87 -12.73
CA GLU A 210 -20.70 1.62 -11.90
C GLU A 210 -20.05 0.31 -12.27
N THR A 211 -18.72 0.29 -12.24
CA THR A 211 -17.93 -0.88 -12.60
C THR A 211 -16.73 -1.09 -11.69
N GLN A 212 -16.33 -2.36 -11.53
CA GLN A 212 -15.12 -2.76 -10.85
C GLN A 212 -14.18 -3.46 -11.84
N LEU A 213 -12.89 -3.16 -11.74
CA LEU A 213 -11.87 -3.72 -12.63
C LEU A 213 -11.05 -4.79 -11.91
N GLN A 214 -10.52 -5.74 -12.66
CA GLN A 214 -9.58 -6.75 -12.13
C GLN A 214 -8.28 -6.11 -11.65
N ASP A 215 -7.80 -5.05 -12.34
CA ASP A 215 -6.70 -4.22 -11.92
C ASP A 215 -7.18 -2.78 -11.71
N PRO A 216 -7.31 -2.33 -10.44
CA PRO A 216 -7.76 -0.99 -10.10
C PRO A 216 -6.92 0.13 -10.71
N PHE A 217 -5.63 -0.11 -10.93
CA PHE A 217 -4.72 0.89 -11.47
C PHE A 217 -4.85 1.09 -12.98
N SER A 218 -5.58 0.23 -13.68
CA SER A 218 -5.93 0.39 -15.09
C SER A 218 -7.11 1.36 -15.32
N SER A 219 -7.76 1.86 -14.26
CA SER A 219 -8.98 2.69 -14.34
C SER A 219 -8.82 3.96 -15.16
N ALA A 220 -7.67 4.61 -15.09
CA ALA A 220 -7.41 5.83 -15.87
C ALA A 220 -7.36 5.59 -17.39
N ASP A 221 -6.77 4.46 -17.80
CA ASP A 221 -6.72 4.08 -19.22
C ASP A 221 -8.11 3.67 -19.72
N VAL A 222 -8.84 2.89 -18.92
CA VAL A 222 -10.23 2.48 -19.20
C VAL A 222 -11.14 3.70 -19.32
N ALA A 223 -11.10 4.62 -18.36
CA ALA A 223 -11.93 5.80 -18.35
C ALA A 223 -11.66 6.70 -19.57
N LYS A 224 -10.40 6.87 -19.96
CA LYS A 224 -10.01 7.64 -21.14
C LYS A 224 -10.52 7.01 -22.44
N GLU A 225 -10.45 5.70 -22.56
CA GLU A 225 -10.94 4.96 -23.72
C GLU A 225 -12.47 5.05 -23.83
N TRP A 226 -13.18 4.81 -22.73
CA TRP A 226 -14.65 4.88 -22.68
C TRP A 226 -15.17 6.31 -22.94
N GLN A 227 -14.50 7.32 -22.35
CA GLN A 227 -14.84 8.73 -22.60
C GLN A 227 -14.72 9.11 -24.10
N ALA A 228 -13.79 8.50 -24.82
CA ALA A 228 -13.63 8.73 -26.26
C ALA A 228 -14.65 7.96 -27.11
N SER A 229 -15.19 6.85 -26.57
CA SER A 229 -16.09 5.96 -27.30
C SER A 229 -17.55 6.39 -27.23
N VAL A 230 -18.00 6.96 -26.10
CA VAL A 230 -19.40 7.33 -25.88
C VAL A 230 -19.54 8.85 -25.73
N PRO A 231 -20.14 9.56 -26.68
CA PRO A 231 -20.39 10.98 -26.55
C PRO A 231 -21.57 11.27 -25.60
N GLY A 232 -21.52 12.42 -24.92
CA GLY A 232 -22.62 12.88 -24.07
C GLY A 232 -22.65 12.25 -22.66
N VAL A 233 -21.61 11.51 -22.30
CA VAL A 233 -21.40 10.99 -20.94
C VAL A 233 -20.13 11.56 -20.33
N THR A 234 -20.03 11.50 -19.02
CA THR A 234 -18.79 11.76 -18.26
C THR A 234 -18.34 10.45 -17.64
N VAL A 235 -17.10 10.06 -17.93
CA VAL A 235 -16.49 8.88 -17.32
C VAL A 235 -15.53 9.33 -16.23
N THR A 236 -15.83 8.99 -15.00
CA THR A 236 -14.98 9.30 -13.85
C THR A 236 -14.33 8.00 -13.35
N GLU A 237 -13.13 8.13 -12.81
CA GLU A 237 -12.40 7.00 -12.25
C GLU A 237 -11.88 7.35 -10.85
N TRP A 238 -11.65 6.32 -10.03
CA TRP A 238 -11.33 6.48 -8.62
C TRP A 238 -10.04 7.26 -8.36
N GLN A 239 -9.04 7.17 -9.22
CA GLN A 239 -7.76 7.88 -9.05
C GLN A 239 -7.94 9.39 -9.22
N ALA A 240 -8.74 9.82 -10.21
CA ALA A 240 -9.08 11.23 -10.40
C ALA A 240 -9.91 11.78 -9.23
N ALA A 241 -10.87 10.99 -8.74
CA ALA A 241 -11.67 11.34 -7.58
C ALA A 241 -10.84 11.46 -6.28
N ASN A 242 -9.71 10.74 -6.19
CA ASN A 242 -8.80 10.72 -5.05
C ASN A 242 -7.42 11.30 -5.37
N ALA A 243 -7.30 12.19 -6.35
CA ALA A 243 -6.02 12.72 -6.84
C ALA A 243 -5.19 13.40 -5.75
N ASP A 244 -5.81 14.13 -4.84
CA ASP A 244 -5.14 14.81 -3.72
C ASP A 244 -4.54 13.79 -2.76
N LEU A 245 -5.27 12.74 -2.42
CA LEU A 245 -4.79 11.63 -1.58
C LEU A 245 -3.61 10.91 -2.24
N LEU A 246 -3.74 10.55 -3.50
CA LEU A 246 -2.66 9.87 -4.25
C LEU A 246 -1.42 10.74 -4.36
N THR A 247 -1.58 12.05 -4.59
CA THR A 247 -0.47 13.00 -4.62
C THR A 247 0.22 13.10 -3.25
N ALA A 248 -0.54 13.13 -2.16
CA ALA A 248 0.01 13.12 -0.81
C ALA A 248 0.81 11.84 -0.53
N LEU A 249 0.28 10.66 -0.91
CA LEU A 249 0.95 9.36 -0.77
C LEU A 249 2.24 9.29 -1.60
N GLN A 250 2.22 9.79 -2.84
CA GLN A 250 3.41 9.85 -3.69
C GLN A 250 4.48 10.76 -3.08
N SER A 251 4.08 11.93 -2.57
CA SER A 251 4.99 12.87 -1.91
C SER A 251 5.62 12.28 -0.64
N GLN A 252 4.82 11.55 0.15
CA GLN A 252 5.31 10.83 1.32
C GLN A 252 6.29 9.72 0.94
N SER A 253 5.99 8.96 -0.11
CA SER A 253 6.87 7.91 -0.62
C SER A 253 8.21 8.48 -1.10
N ALA A 254 8.18 9.58 -1.87
CA ALA A 254 9.39 10.24 -2.35
C ALA A 254 10.27 10.71 -1.18
N SER A 255 9.66 11.32 -0.16
CA SER A 255 10.36 11.75 1.07
C SER A 255 11.00 10.57 1.80
N SER A 256 10.28 9.47 1.91
CA SER A 256 10.76 8.24 2.57
C SER A 256 11.91 7.58 1.81
N TYR A 257 11.83 7.50 0.48
CA TYR A 257 12.94 7.01 -0.32
C TYR A 257 14.18 7.89 -0.20
N MET A 258 14.00 9.20 -0.11
CA MET A 258 15.11 10.13 0.15
C MET A 258 15.78 9.87 1.50
N ILE A 259 14.99 9.73 2.57
CA ILE A 259 15.51 9.39 3.92
C ILE A 259 16.25 8.04 3.87
N GLN A 260 15.69 7.03 3.24
CA GLN A 260 16.33 5.72 3.08
C GLN A 260 17.67 5.82 2.33
N ALA A 261 17.72 6.61 1.25
CA ALA A 261 18.96 6.85 0.51
C ALA A 261 20.03 7.51 1.40
N PHE A 262 19.69 8.51 2.20
CA PHE A 262 20.62 9.13 3.16
C PHE A 262 21.12 8.15 4.22
N VAL A 263 20.24 7.30 4.76
CA VAL A 263 20.62 6.25 5.73
C VAL A 263 21.62 5.28 5.08
N LEU A 264 21.36 4.84 3.84
CA LEU A 264 22.29 3.97 3.12
C LEU A 264 23.64 4.61 2.86
N VAL A 265 23.69 5.89 2.50
CA VAL A 265 24.94 6.65 2.34
C VAL A 265 25.68 6.74 3.66
N ALA A 266 25.00 7.05 4.76
CA ALA A 266 25.62 7.11 6.09
C ALA A 266 26.21 5.76 6.52
N VAL A 267 25.50 4.65 6.28
CA VAL A 267 25.97 3.28 6.51
C VAL A 267 27.21 2.98 5.64
N ALA A 268 27.14 3.34 4.36
CA ALA A 268 28.27 3.14 3.42
C ALA A 268 29.54 3.85 3.89
N LEU A 269 29.42 5.10 4.30
CA LEU A 269 30.54 5.90 4.83
C LEU A 269 31.08 5.31 6.15
N GLY A 270 30.22 4.84 7.03
CA GLY A 270 30.61 4.15 8.26
C GLY A 270 31.42 2.88 8.00
N ILE A 271 30.97 2.04 7.08
CA ILE A 271 31.67 0.83 6.65
C ILE A 271 33.04 1.19 6.02
N ALA A 272 33.04 2.12 5.06
CA ALA A 272 34.26 2.52 4.35
C ALA A 272 35.31 3.10 5.32
N SER A 273 34.90 3.99 6.24
CA SER A 273 35.76 4.58 7.27
C SER A 273 36.40 3.50 8.16
N THR A 274 35.58 2.56 8.63
CA THR A 274 36.06 1.51 9.53
C THR A 274 36.98 0.49 8.80
N LEU A 275 36.65 0.13 7.57
CA LEU A 275 37.55 -0.72 6.78
C LEU A 275 38.87 -0.02 6.46
N ALA A 276 38.86 1.32 6.23
CA ALA A 276 40.06 2.09 6.03
C ALA A 276 40.96 2.10 7.30
N ILE A 277 40.35 2.34 8.48
CA ILE A 277 41.05 2.25 9.76
C ILE A 277 41.62 0.84 9.99
N SER A 278 40.82 -0.20 9.72
CA SER A 278 41.28 -1.60 9.82
C SER A 278 42.45 -1.88 8.88
N ALA A 279 42.43 -1.33 7.67
CA ALA A 279 43.52 -1.47 6.70
C ALA A 279 44.81 -0.87 7.25
N VAL A 280 44.77 0.37 7.77
CA VAL A 280 45.93 1.04 8.37
C VAL A 280 46.47 0.26 9.57
N GLN A 281 45.60 -0.17 10.50
CA GLN A 281 46.02 -0.94 11.68
C GLN A 281 46.66 -2.31 11.32
N LYS A 282 46.28 -2.91 10.20
CA LYS A 282 46.77 -4.23 9.76
C LYS A 282 47.83 -4.13 8.69
N THR A 283 48.29 -2.92 8.31
CA THR A 283 49.28 -2.70 7.25
C THR A 283 50.54 -3.53 7.46
N ARG A 284 51.10 -3.53 8.68
CA ARG A 284 52.31 -4.32 9.00
C ARG A 284 52.10 -5.84 8.81
N GLN A 285 50.95 -6.35 9.26
CA GLN A 285 50.62 -7.77 9.12
C GLN A 285 50.44 -8.18 7.65
N ILE A 286 49.86 -7.30 6.83
CA ILE A 286 49.66 -7.51 5.41
C ILE A 286 50.98 -7.40 4.67
N GLY A 287 51.86 -6.46 5.03
CA GLY A 287 53.20 -6.33 4.50
C GLY A 287 54.04 -7.60 4.69
N ILE A 288 54.03 -8.19 5.89
CA ILE A 288 54.69 -9.45 6.18
C ILE A 288 54.11 -10.60 5.32
N LEU A 289 52.79 -10.70 5.18
CA LEU A 289 52.14 -11.69 4.35
C LEU A 289 52.50 -11.53 2.85
N LYS A 290 52.63 -10.29 2.35
CA LYS A 290 53.10 -10.00 1.00
C LYS A 290 54.55 -10.39 0.81
N ALA A 291 55.43 -10.13 1.77
CA ALA A 291 56.82 -10.55 1.76
C ALA A 291 56.96 -12.09 1.75
N MET A 292 56.00 -12.81 2.35
CA MET A 292 55.88 -14.26 2.31
C MET A 292 55.25 -14.80 1.03
N GLY A 293 54.97 -13.97 0.00
CA GLY A 293 54.47 -14.39 -1.31
C GLY A 293 52.95 -14.25 -1.50
N LEU A 294 52.24 -13.50 -0.61
CA LEU A 294 50.85 -13.19 -0.83
C LEU A 294 50.70 -12.16 -1.98
N SER A 295 50.03 -12.52 -3.07
CA SER A 295 49.83 -11.60 -4.19
C SER A 295 48.85 -10.44 -3.81
N ASP A 296 49.01 -9.28 -4.47
CA ASP A 296 48.22 -8.07 -4.28
C ASP A 296 46.71 -8.31 -4.39
N ARG A 297 46.31 -9.11 -5.37
CA ARG A 297 44.93 -9.53 -5.58
C ARG A 297 44.37 -10.34 -4.40
N ARG A 298 45.19 -11.16 -3.75
CA ARG A 298 44.76 -11.94 -2.58
C ARG A 298 44.71 -11.09 -1.34
N ALA A 299 45.58 -10.08 -1.19
CA ALA A 299 45.57 -9.12 -0.12
C ALA A 299 44.28 -8.26 -0.18
N GLY A 300 43.92 -7.72 -1.36
CA GLY A 300 42.66 -6.98 -1.54
C GLY A 300 41.43 -7.83 -1.26
N ARG A 301 41.42 -9.10 -1.63
CA ARG A 301 40.32 -10.03 -1.35
C ARG A 301 40.05 -10.25 0.16
N ILE A 302 41.01 -9.98 1.05
CA ILE A 302 40.81 -10.09 2.50
C ILE A 302 39.77 -9.04 2.96
N PHE A 303 39.93 -7.77 2.50
CA PHE A 303 38.99 -6.71 2.84
C PHE A 303 37.61 -6.92 2.18
N LEU A 304 37.58 -7.46 0.98
CA LEU A 304 36.33 -7.80 0.32
C LEU A 304 35.52 -8.88 1.09
N TRP A 305 36.22 -9.93 1.56
CA TRP A 305 35.64 -10.96 2.41
C TRP A 305 35.22 -10.38 3.79
N GLN A 306 36.00 -9.46 4.34
CA GLN A 306 35.69 -8.79 5.59
C GLN A 306 34.40 -7.97 5.43
N ALA A 307 34.29 -7.18 4.37
CA ALA A 307 33.07 -6.41 4.05
C ALA A 307 31.85 -7.33 3.83
N LEU A 308 32.04 -8.44 3.10
CA LEU A 308 30.96 -9.40 2.86
C LEU A 308 30.46 -10.04 4.17
N LEU A 309 31.37 -10.45 5.06
CA LEU A 309 30.99 -11.04 6.34
C LEU A 309 30.28 -10.04 7.26
N MET A 310 30.78 -8.80 7.30
CA MET A 310 30.13 -7.73 8.09
C MET A 310 28.82 -7.30 7.47
N GLY A 311 28.77 -7.14 6.14
CA GLY A 311 27.57 -6.79 5.40
C GLY A 311 26.48 -7.86 5.56
N SER A 312 26.80 -9.13 5.35
CA SER A 312 25.82 -10.21 5.51
C SER A 312 25.37 -10.39 6.95
N GLY A 313 26.29 -10.32 7.93
CA GLY A 313 25.94 -10.40 9.34
C GLY A 313 25.06 -9.23 9.81
N GLY A 314 25.43 -8.00 9.41
CA GLY A 314 24.64 -6.81 9.69
C GLY A 314 23.26 -6.82 8.99
N THR A 315 23.21 -7.25 7.73
CA THR A 315 21.95 -7.36 6.97
C THR A 315 21.01 -8.39 7.59
N LEU A 316 21.51 -9.58 7.96
CA LEU A 316 20.69 -10.59 8.63
C LEU A 316 20.18 -10.10 9.98
N GLY A 317 21.05 -9.45 10.77
CA GLY A 317 20.66 -8.82 12.02
C GLY A 317 19.63 -7.70 11.82
N GLY A 318 19.79 -6.91 10.75
CA GLY A 318 18.88 -5.84 10.38
C GLY A 318 17.50 -6.33 9.95
N ILE A 319 17.44 -7.37 9.14
CA ILE A 319 16.18 -8.01 8.77
C ILE A 319 15.48 -8.54 10.01
N GLY A 320 16.20 -9.27 10.89
CA GLY A 320 15.64 -9.75 12.14
C GLY A 320 15.12 -8.64 13.05
N LEU A 321 15.86 -7.53 13.18
CA LEU A 321 15.42 -6.35 13.93
C LEU A 321 14.22 -5.68 13.27
N GLY A 322 14.19 -5.56 11.93
CA GLY A 322 13.06 -5.03 11.16
C GLY A 322 11.78 -5.82 11.40
N PHE A 323 11.83 -7.15 11.34
CA PHE A 323 10.69 -8.01 11.66
C PHE A 323 10.26 -7.87 13.13
N THR A 324 11.21 -7.72 14.04
CA THR A 324 10.90 -7.48 15.47
C THR A 324 10.17 -6.15 15.65
N LEU A 325 10.56 -5.10 14.93
CA LEU A 325 9.88 -3.81 14.96
C LEU A 325 8.46 -3.91 14.36
N ILE A 326 8.28 -4.61 13.24
CA ILE A 326 6.96 -4.86 12.64
C ILE A 326 6.07 -5.60 13.65
N TRP A 327 6.59 -6.65 14.27
CA TRP A 327 5.86 -7.40 15.29
C TRP A 327 5.53 -6.55 16.52
N ALA A 328 6.46 -5.72 17.01
CA ALA A 328 6.20 -4.82 18.14
C ALA A 328 5.14 -3.77 17.77
N PHE A 329 5.11 -3.32 16.54
CA PHE A 329 4.15 -2.33 16.05
C PHE A 329 2.74 -2.92 15.83
N SER A 330 2.60 -4.25 15.69
CA SER A 330 1.30 -4.92 15.59
C SER A 330 0.46 -4.86 16.88
N PHE A 331 1.04 -4.44 18.00
CA PHE A 331 0.31 -4.15 19.24
C PHE A 331 -0.28 -2.73 19.29
N VAL A 332 0.06 -1.88 18.33
CA VAL A 332 -0.55 -0.55 18.19
C VAL A 332 -1.86 -0.73 17.42
N PRO A 333 -3.01 -0.27 17.93
CA PRO A 333 -4.27 -0.36 17.21
C PRO A 333 -4.20 0.56 15.98
N LEU A 334 -4.04 -0.05 14.81
CA LEU A 334 -4.06 0.60 13.51
C LEU A 334 -5.14 -0.07 12.68
N ASP A 335 -5.79 0.70 11.81
CA ASP A 335 -6.82 0.21 10.90
C ASP A 335 -6.26 -0.63 9.74
N PHE A 336 -4.94 -0.84 9.71
CA PHE A 336 -4.27 -1.67 8.70
C PHE A 336 -3.15 -2.53 9.32
N ALA A 337 -2.94 -3.72 8.77
CA ALA A 337 -1.87 -4.62 9.19
C ALA A 337 -0.58 -4.33 8.41
N ILE A 338 0.55 -4.17 9.13
CA ILE A 338 1.85 -4.05 8.46
C ILE A 338 2.32 -5.44 8.05
N THR A 339 2.30 -5.70 6.75
CA THR A 339 2.78 -6.96 6.17
C THR A 339 4.13 -6.73 5.46
N PRO A 340 5.19 -7.48 5.84
CA PRO A 340 6.46 -7.38 5.15
C PRO A 340 6.35 -8.00 3.76
N GLU A 341 6.59 -7.20 2.72
CA GLU A 341 6.62 -7.70 1.35
C GLU A 341 7.94 -8.44 1.07
N PRO A 342 7.91 -9.73 0.66
CA PRO A 342 9.11 -10.52 0.44
C PRO A 342 10.06 -9.92 -0.60
N GLY A 343 9.53 -9.32 -1.67
CA GLY A 343 10.30 -8.64 -2.71
C GLY A 343 11.10 -7.47 -2.15
N PHE A 344 10.47 -6.66 -1.30
CA PHE A 344 11.11 -5.51 -0.67
C PHE A 344 12.19 -5.93 0.34
N VAL A 345 11.95 -6.98 1.13
CA VAL A 345 12.94 -7.53 2.07
C VAL A 345 14.16 -8.07 1.30
N ALA A 346 13.94 -8.79 0.19
CA ALA A 346 15.01 -9.29 -0.66
C ALA A 346 15.84 -8.16 -1.29
N LEU A 347 15.17 -7.09 -1.76
CA LEU A 347 15.83 -5.89 -2.29
C LEU A 347 16.68 -5.22 -1.21
N SER A 348 16.16 -5.04 0.00
CA SER A 348 16.88 -4.47 1.14
C SER A 348 18.12 -5.30 1.49
N ALA A 349 18.02 -6.63 1.44
CA ALA A 349 19.15 -7.52 1.64
C ALA A 349 20.22 -7.35 0.55
N ALA A 350 19.82 -7.30 -0.70
CA ALA A 350 20.72 -7.09 -1.83
C ALA A 350 21.43 -5.73 -1.75
N VAL A 351 20.70 -4.68 -1.41
CA VAL A 351 21.24 -3.32 -1.21
C VAL A 351 22.23 -3.29 -0.05
N GLY A 352 21.89 -3.88 1.11
CA GLY A 352 22.80 -3.93 2.28
C GLY A 352 24.13 -4.61 1.99
N ILE A 353 24.09 -5.75 1.31
CA ILE A 353 25.30 -6.47 0.88
C ILE A 353 26.05 -5.68 -0.20
N GLY A 354 25.33 -5.12 -1.18
CA GLY A 354 25.90 -4.31 -2.25
C GLY A 354 26.63 -3.07 -1.72
N VAL A 355 26.03 -2.34 -0.80
CA VAL A 355 26.64 -1.18 -0.13
C VAL A 355 27.89 -1.59 0.65
N ALA A 356 27.86 -2.71 1.39
CA ALA A 356 29.03 -3.21 2.10
C ALA A 356 30.18 -3.55 1.14
N LEU A 357 29.89 -4.21 0.02
CA LEU A 357 30.88 -4.52 -1.00
C LEU A 357 31.44 -3.26 -1.68
N ALA A 358 30.60 -2.32 -2.07
CA ALA A 358 31.00 -1.05 -2.66
C ALA A 358 31.91 -0.25 -1.74
N SER A 359 31.58 -0.19 -0.46
CA SER A 359 32.38 0.51 0.58
C SER A 359 33.78 -0.10 0.76
N SER A 360 33.97 -1.37 0.40
CA SER A 360 35.26 -2.06 0.48
C SER A 360 36.21 -1.72 -0.66
N ILE A 361 35.76 -1.06 -1.73
CA ILE A 361 36.56 -0.80 -2.93
C ILE A 361 37.75 0.10 -2.62
N ILE A 362 37.54 1.17 -1.86
CA ILE A 362 38.60 2.14 -1.50
C ILE A 362 39.71 1.45 -0.67
N PRO A 363 39.41 0.82 0.49
CA PRO A 363 40.44 0.16 1.29
C PRO A 363 41.10 -1.03 0.55
N THR A 364 40.36 -1.74 -0.29
CA THR A 364 40.90 -2.81 -1.12
C THR A 364 41.98 -2.30 -2.11
N ARG A 365 41.70 -1.17 -2.78
CA ARG A 365 42.66 -0.56 -3.72
C ARG A 365 43.86 0.04 -3.01
N SER A 366 43.67 0.69 -1.86
CA SER A 366 44.76 1.24 -1.06
C SER A 366 45.73 0.14 -0.60
N THR A 367 45.19 -0.97 -0.09
CA THR A 367 46.00 -2.08 0.44
C THR A 367 46.73 -2.88 -0.66
N SER A 368 46.15 -3.00 -1.85
CA SER A 368 46.80 -3.68 -2.96
C SER A 368 48.06 -2.98 -3.46
N ARG A 369 48.15 -1.64 -3.24
CA ARG A 369 49.26 -0.79 -3.66
C ARG A 369 50.40 -0.65 -2.63
N LEU A 370 50.27 -1.26 -1.44
CA LEU A 370 51.30 -1.18 -0.39
C LEU A 370 52.58 -1.90 -0.84
N ASP A 371 53.72 -1.18 -0.75
CA ASP A 371 55.01 -1.76 -0.95
C ASP A 371 55.50 -2.51 0.33
N PRO A 372 55.79 -3.81 0.28
CA PRO A 372 56.24 -4.57 1.44
C PRO A 372 57.53 -4.03 2.05
N ILE A 373 58.43 -3.42 1.24
CA ILE A 373 59.70 -2.91 1.70
C ILE A 373 59.52 -1.67 2.55
N GLU A 374 58.71 -0.70 2.10
CA GLU A 374 58.41 0.51 2.84
C GLU A 374 57.71 0.21 4.17
N VAL A 375 56.81 -0.79 4.19
CA VAL A 375 56.05 -1.16 5.41
C VAL A 375 56.94 -1.83 6.47
N ILE A 376 58.02 -2.51 6.07
CA ILE A 376 58.92 -3.20 7.00
C ILE A 376 60.05 -2.24 7.50
N GLN A 377 60.45 -1.29 6.67
CA GLN A 377 61.55 -0.34 7.00
C GLN A 377 61.03 0.93 7.71
N GLY A 378 59.76 1.28 7.59
CA GLY A 378 59.16 2.50 8.14
C GLY A 378 58.50 2.31 9.51
N GLY A 379 58.77 1.26 10.27
CA GLY A 379 58.25 0.99 11.61
C GLY A 379 59.27 1.07 12.71
#